data_866001421dddb13df1df883d610c488e
#
_entry.id   866001421dddb13df1df883d610c488e
#
_cell.length_a   1.000
_cell.length_b   1.000
_cell.length_c   1.000
_cell.angle_alpha   90.00
_cell.angle_beta   90.00
_cell.angle_gamma   90.00
#
_symmetry.space_group_name_H-M   'P 1'
#
loop_
_entity.id
_entity.type
_entity.pdbx_description
1 polymer ?
#
loop_
_entity_poly.entity_id
_entity_poly.type
_entity_poly.pdbx_seq_one_letter_code
_entity_poly.pdbx_strand_id
1 'polypeptide(L)'
;IRAVDGVDSAFPTYSALTSIGNSQGVLIGIDPSGSNLAEMTITDGRIFNDNASEIVVGKLYSQDENVSVGDSVSVNGEDMKVVGISESGNQDGDGGVYTSINKVGNLMHDDNTVSNIYVKVVKGGNVKQVADSIDEKYGDNITTVTSIMQMKQMADILNTLKLASLAVSILAIVIGALGIINTMLMSVFERTREIGVLKALGWSNKRILIMIIGESLVITILSAILGCIIGYAAVSLVAPMVVFNPIFTF
;
A
#
# COMPACT_ATOMS: atom_id res chain seq x y z
N ILE A 1 29.69 1.34 -8.52
CA ILE A 1 28.80 2.42 -8.05
C ILE A 1 29.54 3.32 -7.05
N ARG A 2 30.30 2.80 -6.07
CA ARG A 2 31.07 3.61 -5.09
C ARG A 2 32.06 4.62 -5.73
N ALA A 3 32.45 4.43 -6.98
CA ALA A 3 33.34 5.33 -7.71
C ALA A 3 32.60 6.44 -8.49
N VAL A 4 31.30 6.60 -8.28
CA VAL A 4 30.52 7.68 -8.86
C VAL A 4 30.59 8.88 -7.93
N ASP A 5 30.83 10.06 -8.52
CA ASP A 5 30.92 11.31 -7.77
C ASP A 5 29.61 11.63 -7.04
N GLY A 6 29.70 12.02 -5.77
CA GLY A 6 28.55 12.29 -4.92
C GLY A 6 27.99 11.06 -4.16
N VAL A 7 28.52 9.85 -4.37
CA VAL A 7 28.18 8.65 -3.59
C VAL A 7 28.98 8.64 -2.29
N ASP A 8 28.31 8.62 -1.14
CA ASP A 8 28.92 8.45 0.18
C ASP A 8 29.21 6.97 0.45
N SER A 9 28.21 6.12 0.23
CA SER A 9 28.34 4.68 0.41
C SER A 9 27.32 3.92 -0.45
N ALA A 10 27.64 2.65 -0.77
CA ALA A 10 26.79 1.76 -1.54
C ALA A 10 26.85 0.36 -0.94
N PHE A 11 25.67 -0.23 -0.67
CA PHE A 11 25.52 -1.54 -0.04
C PHE A 11 24.63 -2.42 -0.90
N PRO A 12 25.13 -3.60 -1.31
CA PRO A 12 24.33 -4.59 -2.00
C PRO A 12 23.37 -5.27 -1.04
N THR A 13 22.20 -5.64 -1.53
CA THR A 13 21.27 -6.55 -0.85
C THR A 13 20.85 -7.64 -1.82
N TYR A 14 20.58 -8.83 -1.27
CA TYR A 14 20.03 -9.93 -2.02
C TYR A 14 18.73 -10.38 -1.35
N SER A 15 17.61 -10.27 -2.07
CA SER A 15 16.30 -10.69 -1.56
C SER A 15 15.84 -11.94 -2.29
N ALA A 16 15.50 -12.98 -1.54
CA ALA A 16 15.00 -14.23 -2.08
C ALA A 16 13.70 -14.64 -1.37
N LEU A 17 12.72 -15.10 -2.14
CA LEU A 17 11.53 -15.74 -1.61
C LEU A 17 11.88 -17.21 -1.31
N THR A 18 11.74 -17.62 -0.05
CA THR A 18 12.11 -18.96 0.37
C THR A 18 11.21 -19.47 1.51
N SER A 19 11.36 -20.75 1.85
CA SER A 19 10.67 -21.32 3.02
C SER A 19 11.34 -20.83 4.29
N ILE A 20 10.55 -20.23 5.19
CA ILE A 20 10.98 -19.75 6.50
C ILE A 20 10.00 -20.30 7.54
N GLY A 21 10.47 -21.19 8.40
CA GLY A 21 9.59 -21.96 9.28
C GLY A 21 8.62 -22.83 8.47
N ASN A 22 7.33 -22.65 8.70
CA ASN A 22 6.25 -23.38 8.03
C ASN A 22 5.60 -22.59 6.87
N SER A 23 6.08 -21.38 6.61
CA SER A 23 5.50 -20.46 5.60
C SER A 23 6.53 -20.05 4.56
N GLN A 24 6.07 -19.40 3.48
CA GLN A 24 6.97 -18.72 2.56
C GLN A 24 7.17 -17.27 3.03
N GLY A 25 8.43 -16.82 3.01
CA GLY A 25 8.79 -15.48 3.41
C GLY A 25 9.95 -14.92 2.61
N VAL A 26 10.20 -13.64 2.78
CA VAL A 26 11.32 -12.96 2.12
C VAL A 26 12.56 -13.01 3.04
N LEU A 27 13.59 -13.69 2.56
CA LEU A 27 14.91 -13.67 3.16
C LEU A 27 15.74 -12.56 2.53
N ILE A 28 16.26 -11.66 3.35
CA ILE A 28 17.01 -10.49 2.90
C ILE A 28 18.45 -10.59 3.37
N GLY A 29 19.37 -10.75 2.44
CA GLY A 29 20.80 -10.70 2.68
C GLY A 29 21.31 -9.27 2.65
N ILE A 30 21.94 -8.84 3.73
CA ILE A 30 22.59 -7.54 3.83
C ILE A 30 24.00 -7.67 4.40
N ASP A 31 24.83 -6.68 4.13
CA ASP A 31 26.08 -6.50 4.88
C ASP A 31 25.74 -5.91 6.26
N PRO A 32 26.25 -6.47 7.38
CA PRO A 32 25.97 -5.93 8.71
C PRO A 32 26.31 -4.43 8.87
N SER A 33 27.34 -3.94 8.15
CA SER A 33 27.70 -2.51 8.11
C SER A 33 26.69 -1.63 7.36
N GLY A 34 25.83 -2.24 6.54
CA GLY A 34 24.76 -1.58 5.77
C GLY A 34 23.42 -1.50 6.49
N SER A 35 23.28 -2.05 7.68
CA SER A 35 22.03 -2.12 8.43
C SER A 35 21.34 -0.76 8.62
N ASN A 36 22.12 0.29 8.86
CA ASN A 36 21.59 1.66 9.00
C ASN A 36 20.97 2.24 7.72
N LEU A 37 21.32 1.70 6.54
CA LEU A 37 20.74 2.12 5.26
C LEU A 37 19.47 1.34 4.90
N ALA A 38 19.33 0.15 5.44
CA ALA A 38 18.11 -0.62 5.35
C ALA A 38 17.02 -0.12 6.34
N GLU A 39 17.28 1.03 7.01
CA GLU A 39 16.39 1.61 8.03
C GLU A 39 16.03 0.61 9.16
N MET A 40 16.89 -0.38 9.36
CA MET A 40 16.68 -1.44 10.32
C MET A 40 17.21 -1.03 11.70
N THR A 41 16.32 -0.86 12.66
CA THR A 41 16.68 -0.61 14.07
C THR A 41 16.52 -1.90 14.86
N ILE A 42 17.58 -2.39 15.50
CA ILE A 42 17.49 -3.53 16.41
C ILE A 42 16.80 -3.10 17.70
N THR A 43 15.65 -3.70 17.97
CA THR A 43 14.85 -3.41 19.19
C THR A 43 15.13 -4.39 20.31
N ASP A 44 15.55 -5.60 19.98
CA ASP A 44 15.95 -6.64 20.94
C ASP A 44 17.10 -7.49 20.38
N GLY A 45 18.04 -7.89 21.23
CA GLY A 45 19.20 -8.70 20.84
C GLY A 45 20.28 -7.89 20.12
N ARG A 46 20.85 -8.46 19.07
CA ARG A 46 21.96 -7.86 18.28
C ARG A 46 21.83 -8.20 16.79
N ILE A 47 22.63 -7.52 15.98
CA ILE A 47 22.79 -7.89 14.57
C ILE A 47 23.54 -9.23 14.43
N PHE A 48 23.28 -9.97 13.36
CA PHE A 48 23.96 -11.21 13.03
C PHE A 48 25.44 -10.99 12.67
N ASN A 49 26.25 -12.05 12.81
CA ASN A 49 27.62 -12.08 12.32
C ASN A 49 27.66 -12.61 10.88
N ASP A 50 28.58 -12.08 10.08
CA ASP A 50 28.65 -12.31 8.63
C ASP A 50 28.80 -13.79 8.23
N ASN A 51 29.50 -14.61 9.05
CA ASN A 51 29.77 -16.01 8.73
C ASN A 51 29.02 -17.02 9.63
N ALA A 52 28.01 -16.56 10.38
CA ALA A 52 27.27 -17.43 11.28
C ALA A 52 25.88 -17.76 10.69
N SER A 53 25.35 -18.94 11.07
CA SER A 53 23.94 -19.29 10.79
C SER A 53 23.01 -18.54 11.76
N GLU A 54 23.02 -17.22 11.65
CA GLU A 54 22.28 -16.29 12.49
C GLU A 54 21.34 -15.44 11.64
N ILE A 55 20.17 -15.14 12.21
CA ILE A 55 19.16 -14.26 11.58
C ILE A 55 18.69 -13.19 12.55
N VAL A 56 18.28 -12.08 11.99
CA VAL A 56 17.47 -11.06 12.63
C VAL A 56 16.08 -11.12 11.99
N VAL A 57 15.04 -11.15 12.79
CA VAL A 57 13.66 -11.21 12.31
C VAL A 57 13.01 -9.84 12.49
N GLY A 58 12.17 -9.45 11.55
CA GLY A 58 11.37 -8.27 11.69
C GLY A 58 10.30 -8.43 12.79
N LYS A 59 9.86 -7.33 13.36
CA LYS A 59 8.93 -7.28 14.49
C LYS A 59 7.59 -7.96 14.18
N LEU A 60 7.05 -7.75 12.98
CA LEU A 60 5.81 -8.40 12.55
C LEU A 60 5.99 -9.91 12.44
N TYR A 61 7.07 -10.36 11.80
CA TYR A 61 7.39 -11.78 11.72
C TYR A 61 7.51 -12.42 13.10
N SER A 62 8.22 -11.77 14.03
CA SER A 62 8.36 -12.24 15.43
C SER A 62 7.01 -12.38 16.12
N GLN A 63 6.08 -11.46 15.91
CA GLN A 63 4.74 -11.48 16.49
C GLN A 63 3.84 -12.56 15.87
N ASP A 64 3.83 -12.65 14.54
CA ASP A 64 2.96 -13.57 13.80
C ASP A 64 3.36 -15.04 14.00
N GLU A 65 4.65 -15.33 14.00
CA GLU A 65 5.18 -16.70 14.17
C GLU A 65 5.54 -17.02 15.63
N ASN A 66 5.36 -16.06 16.56
CA ASN A 66 5.69 -16.17 17.99
C ASN A 66 7.14 -16.61 18.25
N VAL A 67 8.07 -15.95 17.54
CA VAL A 67 9.52 -16.23 17.58
C VAL A 67 10.23 -15.14 18.38
N SER A 68 11.15 -15.55 19.27
CA SER A 68 11.91 -14.68 20.16
C SER A 68 13.42 -14.81 19.94
N VAL A 69 14.19 -13.86 20.46
CA VAL A 69 15.65 -13.93 20.45
C VAL A 69 16.13 -15.18 21.22
N GLY A 70 16.95 -15.99 20.55
CA GLY A 70 17.47 -17.26 21.06
C GLY A 70 16.83 -18.48 20.43
N ASP A 71 15.66 -18.36 19.80
CA ASP A 71 14.99 -19.43 19.08
C ASP A 71 15.74 -19.82 17.81
N SER A 72 15.39 -20.97 17.24
CA SER A 72 15.87 -21.43 15.95
C SER A 72 14.73 -21.48 14.95
N VAL A 73 14.96 -20.94 13.75
CA VAL A 73 14.01 -20.95 12.64
C VAL A 73 14.65 -21.64 11.45
N SER A 74 13.94 -22.57 10.84
CA SER A 74 14.42 -23.24 9.61
C SER A 74 14.26 -22.30 8.42
N VAL A 75 15.35 -22.00 7.73
CA VAL A 75 15.38 -21.14 6.53
C VAL A 75 15.93 -21.99 5.38
N ASN A 76 15.10 -22.23 4.38
CA ASN A 76 15.45 -23.10 3.25
C ASN A 76 16.00 -24.49 3.67
N GLY A 77 15.49 -25.03 4.79
CA GLY A 77 15.92 -26.33 5.33
C GLY A 77 17.16 -26.29 6.21
N GLU A 78 17.75 -25.13 6.47
CA GLU A 78 18.85 -24.94 7.41
C GLU A 78 18.34 -24.22 8.68
N ASP A 79 18.66 -24.78 9.86
CA ASP A 79 18.29 -24.16 11.14
C ASP A 79 19.21 -22.97 11.43
N MET A 80 18.61 -21.79 11.56
CA MET A 80 19.29 -20.53 11.84
C MET A 80 18.83 -19.96 13.17
N LYS A 81 19.79 -19.43 13.95
CA LYS A 81 19.50 -18.87 15.27
C LYS A 81 19.04 -17.43 15.17
N VAL A 82 17.92 -17.10 15.79
CA VAL A 82 17.44 -15.73 15.95
C VAL A 82 18.29 -15.01 16.99
N VAL A 83 19.02 -13.99 16.57
CA VAL A 83 19.93 -13.22 17.43
C VAL A 83 19.45 -11.79 17.68
N GLY A 84 18.43 -11.35 16.95
CA GLY A 84 17.84 -10.04 17.16
C GLY A 84 16.46 -9.90 16.51
N ILE A 85 15.73 -8.91 16.99
CA ILE A 85 14.46 -8.44 16.41
C ILE A 85 14.66 -7.02 15.95
N SER A 86 14.19 -6.71 14.73
CA SER A 86 14.31 -5.39 14.13
C SER A 86 12.96 -4.74 13.89
N GLU A 87 12.97 -3.41 13.89
CA GLU A 87 11.85 -2.58 13.48
C GLU A 87 12.33 -1.58 12.43
N SER A 88 11.66 -1.54 11.30
CA SER A 88 12.00 -0.67 10.16
C SER A 88 10.96 0.43 9.95
N GLY A 89 9.82 0.34 10.63
CA GLY A 89 8.71 1.26 10.48
C GLY A 89 7.92 1.09 9.18
N ASN A 90 8.20 0.03 8.41
CA ASN A 90 7.43 -0.35 7.25
C ASN A 90 7.11 -1.85 7.26
N GLN A 91 5.99 -2.25 6.64
CA GLN A 91 5.48 -3.61 6.67
C GLN A 91 6.44 -4.63 6.04
N ASP A 92 7.09 -4.25 4.94
CA ASP A 92 7.97 -5.16 4.21
C ASP A 92 9.23 -5.47 5.02
N GLY A 93 9.81 -4.47 5.67
CA GLY A 93 10.96 -4.66 6.55
C GLY A 93 10.60 -5.39 7.85
N ASP A 94 9.46 -5.06 8.44
CA ASP A 94 9.03 -5.67 9.70
C ASP A 94 8.50 -7.11 9.53
N GLY A 95 8.12 -7.51 8.31
CA GLY A 95 7.77 -8.88 7.94
C GLY A 95 8.94 -9.71 7.42
N GLY A 96 10.10 -9.11 7.16
CA GLY A 96 11.28 -9.77 6.59
C GLY A 96 12.14 -10.52 7.61
N VAL A 97 12.95 -11.44 7.09
CA VAL A 97 14.00 -12.12 7.84
C VAL A 97 15.35 -11.74 7.23
N TYR A 98 16.30 -11.35 8.06
CA TYR A 98 17.57 -10.77 7.66
C TYR A 98 18.74 -11.65 8.06
N THR A 99 19.69 -11.81 7.15
CA THR A 99 20.96 -12.49 7.43
C THR A 99 22.09 -11.87 6.59
N SER A 100 23.29 -12.45 6.66
CA SER A 100 24.41 -12.02 5.82
C SER A 100 24.11 -12.28 4.34
N ILE A 101 24.51 -11.36 3.48
CA ILE A 101 24.37 -11.51 2.02
C ILE A 101 25.10 -12.75 1.51
N ASN A 102 26.27 -13.07 2.10
CA ASN A 102 27.03 -14.28 1.76
C ASN A 102 26.25 -15.56 2.14
N LYS A 103 25.51 -15.50 3.24
CA LYS A 103 24.70 -16.65 3.70
C LYS A 103 23.51 -16.88 2.77
N VAL A 104 22.85 -15.82 2.32
CA VAL A 104 21.76 -15.94 1.34
C VAL A 104 22.27 -16.50 0.03
N GLY A 105 23.41 -16.00 -0.49
CA GLY A 105 24.05 -16.53 -1.70
C GLY A 105 24.31 -18.04 -1.62
N ASN A 106 24.89 -18.48 -0.51
CA ASN A 106 25.13 -19.90 -0.24
C ASN A 106 23.84 -20.73 -0.18
N LEU A 107 22.80 -20.25 0.53
CA LEU A 107 21.51 -20.92 0.65
C LEU A 107 20.76 -21.03 -0.68
N MET A 108 20.90 -20.02 -1.55
CA MET A 108 20.24 -19.97 -2.85
C MET A 108 21.10 -20.55 -3.99
N HIS A 109 22.35 -20.99 -3.70
CA HIS A 109 23.32 -21.45 -4.70
C HIS A 109 23.61 -20.39 -5.79
N ASP A 110 23.63 -19.11 -5.39
CA ASP A 110 23.81 -17.97 -6.28
C ASP A 110 24.69 -16.90 -5.60
N ASP A 111 25.99 -17.19 -5.58
CA ASP A 111 26.98 -16.42 -4.78
C ASP A 111 27.31 -15.03 -5.32
N ASN A 112 26.85 -14.67 -6.53
CA ASN A 112 27.25 -13.41 -7.19
C ASN A 112 26.09 -12.52 -7.63
N THR A 113 24.86 -12.82 -7.22
CA THR A 113 23.68 -12.04 -7.57
C THR A 113 23.34 -11.06 -6.46
N VAL A 114 22.97 -9.85 -6.84
CA VAL A 114 22.41 -8.83 -5.97
C VAL A 114 21.08 -8.39 -6.54
N SER A 115 20.07 -8.28 -5.66
CA SER A 115 18.74 -7.82 -6.08
C SER A 115 18.68 -6.30 -6.15
N ASN A 116 19.28 -5.63 -5.16
CA ASN A 116 19.29 -4.17 -5.06
C ASN A 116 20.63 -3.66 -4.55
N ILE A 117 20.94 -2.41 -4.88
CA ILE A 117 22.08 -1.70 -4.32
C ILE A 117 21.55 -0.40 -3.73
N TYR A 118 21.60 -0.30 -2.41
CA TYR A 118 21.27 0.93 -1.71
C TYR A 118 22.43 1.89 -1.79
N VAL A 119 22.18 3.09 -2.30
CA VAL A 119 23.18 4.15 -2.47
C VAL A 119 22.85 5.32 -1.57
N LYS A 120 23.78 5.70 -0.72
CA LYS A 120 23.70 6.91 0.07
C LYS A 120 24.49 8.02 -0.61
N VAL A 121 23.82 9.16 -0.79
CA VAL A 121 24.42 10.37 -1.35
C VAL A 121 25.07 11.18 -0.23
N VAL A 122 26.19 11.82 -0.52
CA VAL A 122 26.87 12.73 0.42
C VAL A 122 25.90 13.79 0.95
N LYS A 123 26.06 14.17 2.20
CA LYS A 123 25.17 15.14 2.86
C LYS A 123 25.14 16.47 2.09
N GLY A 124 23.94 16.86 1.65
CA GLY A 124 23.75 18.07 0.82
C GLY A 124 23.94 17.85 -0.68
N GLY A 125 24.28 16.63 -1.12
CA GLY A 125 24.37 16.28 -2.54
C GLY A 125 23.04 16.22 -3.25
N ASN A 126 23.05 16.38 -4.57
CA ASN A 126 21.85 16.30 -5.40
C ASN A 126 21.58 14.82 -5.79
N VAL A 127 20.60 14.21 -5.11
CA VAL A 127 20.22 12.80 -5.34
C VAL A 127 19.88 12.53 -6.82
N LYS A 128 19.20 13.47 -7.49
CA LYS A 128 18.84 13.28 -8.89
C LYS A 128 20.08 13.25 -9.78
N GLN A 129 21.03 14.16 -9.55
CA GLN A 129 22.26 14.21 -10.34
C GLN A 129 23.10 12.94 -10.16
N VAL A 130 23.19 12.41 -8.94
CA VAL A 130 23.89 11.14 -8.67
C VAL A 130 23.16 9.98 -9.34
N ALA A 131 21.83 9.95 -9.29
CA ALA A 131 21.04 8.94 -9.96
C ALA A 131 21.25 8.96 -11.49
N ASP A 132 21.16 10.14 -12.09
CA ASP A 132 21.40 10.34 -13.53
C ASP A 132 22.82 9.88 -13.92
N SER A 133 23.85 10.16 -13.10
CA SER A 133 25.22 9.72 -13.33
C SER A 133 25.41 8.20 -13.22
N ILE A 134 24.65 7.55 -12.32
CA ILE A 134 24.63 6.10 -12.19
C ILE A 134 23.95 5.48 -13.42
N ASP A 135 22.82 6.02 -13.85
CA ASP A 135 22.10 5.54 -15.04
C ASP A 135 22.93 5.72 -16.32
N GLU A 136 23.62 6.85 -16.47
CA GLU A 136 24.50 7.08 -17.63
C GLU A 136 25.66 6.05 -17.71
N LYS A 137 26.18 5.66 -16.54
CA LYS A 137 27.35 4.77 -16.49
C LYS A 137 27.00 3.29 -16.48
N TYR A 138 25.85 2.93 -15.93
CA TYR A 138 25.47 1.53 -15.67
C TYR A 138 24.04 1.17 -16.12
N GLY A 139 23.30 2.09 -16.74
CA GLY A 139 21.88 1.94 -17.06
C GLY A 139 21.51 0.76 -17.94
N ASP A 140 22.48 0.17 -18.67
CA ASP A 140 22.26 -1.05 -19.45
C ASP A 140 21.99 -2.29 -18.58
N ASN A 141 22.44 -2.28 -17.31
CA ASN A 141 22.38 -3.43 -16.40
C ASN A 141 21.57 -3.19 -15.15
N ILE A 142 21.28 -1.94 -14.79
CA ILE A 142 20.56 -1.57 -13.57
C ILE A 142 19.54 -0.46 -13.84
N THR A 143 18.51 -0.43 -13.03
CA THR A 143 17.52 0.67 -13.03
C THR A 143 17.66 1.44 -11.73
N THR A 144 17.90 2.75 -11.83
CA THR A 144 18.03 3.60 -10.65
C THR A 144 16.67 4.12 -10.22
N VAL A 145 16.32 3.89 -8.97
CA VAL A 145 15.06 4.37 -8.37
C VAL A 145 15.40 5.28 -7.20
N THR A 146 14.88 6.50 -7.21
CA THR A 146 15.05 7.43 -6.11
C THR A 146 13.79 7.48 -5.26
N SER A 147 13.94 7.79 -3.96
CA SER A 147 12.77 7.97 -3.06
C SER A 147 11.78 9.01 -3.61
N ILE A 148 12.27 10.05 -4.30
CA ILE A 148 11.42 11.07 -4.94
C ILE A 148 10.60 10.45 -6.08
N MET A 149 11.19 9.56 -6.88
CA MET A 149 10.48 8.85 -7.95
C MET A 149 9.41 7.92 -7.40
N GLN A 150 9.71 7.18 -6.34
CA GLN A 150 8.72 6.32 -5.66
C GLN A 150 7.55 7.13 -5.12
N MET A 151 7.83 8.24 -4.43
CA MET A 151 6.78 9.15 -3.93
C MET A 151 5.92 9.71 -5.07
N LYS A 152 6.53 10.06 -6.19
CA LYS A 152 5.80 10.56 -7.38
C LYS A 152 4.93 9.46 -7.99
N GLN A 153 5.45 8.26 -8.16
CA GLN A 153 4.67 7.12 -8.66
C GLN A 153 3.46 6.82 -7.75
N MET A 154 3.67 6.83 -6.43
CA MET A 154 2.57 6.66 -5.48
C MET A 154 1.53 7.78 -5.61
N ALA A 155 1.97 9.03 -5.73
CA ALA A 155 1.06 10.17 -5.94
C ALA A 155 0.27 10.04 -7.26
N ASP A 156 0.91 9.58 -8.34
CA ASP A 156 0.26 9.35 -9.63
C ASP A 156 -0.78 8.23 -9.56
N ILE A 157 -0.49 7.14 -8.86
CA ILE A 157 -1.44 6.04 -8.58
C ILE A 157 -2.64 6.58 -7.80
N LEU A 158 -2.40 7.32 -6.71
CA LEU A 158 -3.48 7.91 -5.90
C LEU A 158 -4.33 8.88 -6.71
N ASN A 159 -3.73 9.70 -7.58
CA ASN A 159 -4.46 10.58 -8.48
C ASN A 159 -5.32 9.80 -9.48
N THR A 160 -4.79 8.72 -10.05
CA THR A 160 -5.53 7.85 -10.98
C THR A 160 -6.74 7.21 -10.28
N LEU A 161 -6.54 6.68 -9.07
CA LEU A 161 -7.63 6.13 -8.25
C LEU A 161 -8.69 7.18 -7.92
N LYS A 162 -8.26 8.41 -7.59
CA LYS A 162 -9.16 9.54 -7.32
C LYS A 162 -9.99 9.90 -8.56
N LEU A 163 -9.38 9.96 -9.74
CA LEU A 163 -10.08 10.25 -10.99
C LEU A 163 -11.07 9.12 -11.35
N ALA A 164 -10.67 7.87 -11.21
CA ALA A 164 -11.56 6.73 -11.42
C ALA A 164 -12.76 6.75 -10.46
N SER A 165 -12.52 7.01 -9.17
CA SER A 165 -13.57 7.15 -8.16
C SER A 165 -14.53 8.30 -8.48
N LEU A 166 -14.02 9.45 -8.96
CA LEU A 166 -14.82 10.58 -9.37
C LEU A 166 -15.70 10.24 -10.58
N ALA A 167 -15.15 9.54 -11.57
CA ALA A 167 -15.90 9.10 -12.75
C ALA A 167 -17.06 8.14 -12.36
N VAL A 168 -16.80 7.17 -11.51
CA VAL A 168 -17.82 6.25 -10.97
C VAL A 168 -18.89 7.01 -10.18
N SER A 169 -18.47 8.00 -9.37
CA SER A 169 -19.40 8.82 -8.58
C SER A 169 -20.32 9.65 -9.47
N ILE A 170 -19.79 10.26 -10.53
CA ILE A 170 -20.60 11.01 -11.51
C ILE A 170 -21.61 10.08 -12.19
N LEU A 171 -21.17 8.89 -12.61
CA LEU A 171 -22.04 7.91 -13.24
C LEU A 171 -23.17 7.49 -12.28
N ALA A 172 -22.85 7.22 -11.03
CA ALA A 172 -23.84 6.87 -9.99
C ALA A 172 -24.87 8.00 -9.78
N ILE A 173 -24.41 9.26 -9.75
CA ILE A 173 -25.30 10.43 -9.63
C ILE A 173 -26.25 10.51 -10.84
N VAL A 174 -25.76 10.32 -12.06
CA VAL A 174 -26.58 10.35 -13.29
C VAL A 174 -27.63 9.23 -13.24
N ILE A 175 -27.24 8.01 -12.90
CA ILE A 175 -28.17 6.88 -12.80
C ILE A 175 -29.21 7.14 -11.70
N GLY A 176 -28.79 7.63 -10.54
CA GLY A 176 -29.68 8.00 -9.44
C GLY A 176 -30.67 9.09 -9.83
N ALA A 177 -30.22 10.13 -10.55
CA ALA A 177 -31.08 11.20 -11.04
C ALA A 177 -32.14 10.70 -12.02
N LEU A 178 -31.75 9.83 -12.96
CA LEU A 178 -32.68 9.20 -13.91
C LEU A 178 -33.72 8.35 -13.17
N GLY A 179 -33.31 7.59 -12.15
CA GLY A 179 -34.20 6.82 -11.29
C GLY A 179 -35.24 7.70 -10.58
N ILE A 180 -34.80 8.82 -9.98
CA ILE A 180 -35.69 9.78 -9.31
C ILE A 180 -36.67 10.39 -10.30
N ILE A 181 -36.19 10.84 -11.47
CA ILE A 181 -37.04 11.42 -12.52
C ILE A 181 -38.13 10.42 -12.94
N ASN A 182 -37.76 9.18 -13.21
CA ASN A 182 -38.72 8.14 -13.63
C ASN A 182 -39.78 7.89 -12.56
N THR A 183 -39.35 7.75 -11.29
CA THR A 183 -40.29 7.54 -10.16
C THR A 183 -41.21 8.72 -9.97
N MET A 184 -40.71 9.96 -10.08
CA MET A 184 -41.50 11.17 -9.95
C MET A 184 -42.48 11.34 -11.10
N LEU A 185 -42.11 11.05 -12.34
CA LEU A 185 -43.02 11.07 -13.47
C LEU A 185 -44.20 10.10 -13.24
N MET A 186 -43.92 8.88 -12.80
CA MET A 186 -44.94 7.87 -12.49
C MET A 186 -45.89 8.37 -11.39
N SER A 187 -45.36 8.92 -10.30
CA SER A 187 -46.16 9.46 -9.20
C SER A 187 -47.07 10.64 -9.69
N VAL A 188 -46.57 11.51 -10.57
CA VAL A 188 -47.37 12.58 -11.14
C VAL A 188 -48.47 12.04 -12.03
N PHE A 189 -48.21 11.02 -12.86
CA PHE A 189 -49.25 10.38 -13.69
C PHE A 189 -50.35 9.74 -12.87
N GLU A 190 -50.01 9.05 -11.78
CA GLU A 190 -50.99 8.44 -10.87
C GLU A 190 -51.90 9.47 -10.18
N ARG A 191 -51.35 10.67 -9.87
CA ARG A 191 -52.07 11.75 -9.17
C ARG A 191 -52.63 12.84 -10.08
N THR A 192 -52.71 12.60 -11.42
CA THR A 192 -53.19 13.59 -12.37
C THR A 192 -54.57 14.13 -12.08
N ARG A 193 -55.49 13.29 -11.56
CA ARG A 193 -56.85 13.69 -11.18
C ARG A 193 -56.85 14.65 -9.97
N GLU A 194 -56.01 14.40 -8.96
CA GLU A 194 -55.86 15.28 -7.79
C GLU A 194 -55.28 16.64 -8.20
N ILE A 195 -54.24 16.64 -9.06
CA ILE A 195 -53.64 17.84 -9.60
C ILE A 195 -54.66 18.64 -10.43
N GLY A 196 -55.53 17.95 -11.17
CA GLY A 196 -56.61 18.59 -11.93
C GLY A 196 -57.64 19.28 -11.00
N VAL A 197 -57.99 18.68 -9.89
CA VAL A 197 -58.88 19.29 -8.87
C VAL A 197 -58.24 20.53 -8.25
N LEU A 198 -56.95 20.46 -7.89
CA LEU A 198 -56.21 21.61 -7.34
C LEU A 198 -56.19 22.79 -8.33
N LYS A 199 -56.00 22.49 -9.61
CA LYS A 199 -56.07 23.48 -10.69
C LYS A 199 -57.46 24.12 -10.79
N ALA A 200 -58.53 23.32 -10.71
CA ALA A 200 -59.90 23.84 -10.76
C ALA A 200 -60.21 24.74 -9.54
N LEU A 201 -59.55 24.50 -8.41
CA LEU A 201 -59.62 25.34 -7.20
C LEU A 201 -58.74 26.60 -7.27
N GLY A 202 -58.11 26.88 -8.43
CA GLY A 202 -57.35 28.11 -8.68
C GLY A 202 -55.87 28.05 -8.30
N TRP A 203 -55.34 26.86 -8.06
CA TRP A 203 -53.89 26.72 -7.81
C TRP A 203 -53.07 27.04 -9.04
N SER A 204 -52.06 27.90 -8.88
CA SER A 204 -51.12 28.20 -9.96
C SER A 204 -50.17 27.04 -10.24
N ASN A 205 -49.70 26.92 -11.47
CA ASN A 205 -48.75 25.92 -11.89
C ASN A 205 -47.46 25.92 -11.02
N LYS A 206 -47.03 27.11 -10.57
CA LYS A 206 -45.88 27.28 -9.70
C LYS A 206 -46.07 26.60 -8.32
N ARG A 207 -47.28 26.72 -7.72
CA ARG A 207 -47.57 26.11 -6.44
C ARG A 207 -47.58 24.58 -6.53
N ILE A 208 -48.15 24.04 -7.61
CA ILE A 208 -48.16 22.59 -7.87
C ILE A 208 -46.71 22.07 -8.07
N LEU A 209 -45.92 22.81 -8.85
CA LEU A 209 -44.51 22.44 -9.08
C LEU A 209 -43.69 22.45 -7.81
N ILE A 210 -43.83 23.49 -6.97
CA ILE A 210 -43.13 23.56 -5.66
C ILE A 210 -43.53 22.40 -4.73
N MET A 211 -44.79 22.00 -4.74
CA MET A 211 -45.27 20.85 -3.95
C MET A 211 -44.60 19.57 -4.40
N ILE A 212 -44.53 19.27 -5.70
CA ILE A 212 -43.89 18.06 -6.26
C ILE A 212 -42.39 18.06 -5.99
N ILE A 213 -41.72 19.22 -6.20
CA ILE A 213 -40.28 19.35 -5.92
C ILE A 213 -39.99 19.20 -4.43
N GLY A 214 -40.88 19.76 -3.57
CA GLY A 214 -40.73 19.60 -2.11
C GLY A 214 -40.81 18.15 -1.65
N GLU A 215 -41.75 17.39 -2.22
CA GLU A 215 -41.86 15.94 -1.93
C GLU A 215 -40.58 15.20 -2.36
N SER A 216 -40.07 15.46 -3.57
CA SER A 216 -38.83 14.89 -4.06
C SER A 216 -37.63 15.24 -3.19
N LEU A 217 -37.56 16.49 -2.73
CA LEU A 217 -36.44 16.98 -1.92
C LEU A 217 -36.38 16.24 -0.57
N VAL A 218 -37.51 16.02 0.09
CA VAL A 218 -37.57 15.28 1.36
C VAL A 218 -37.07 13.85 1.16
N ILE A 219 -37.55 13.16 0.11
CA ILE A 219 -37.12 11.78 -0.17
C ILE A 219 -35.61 11.75 -0.47
N THR A 220 -35.11 12.69 -1.25
CA THR A 220 -33.68 12.76 -1.61
C THR A 220 -32.81 12.99 -0.38
N ILE A 221 -33.19 13.88 0.54
CA ILE A 221 -32.45 14.14 1.77
C ILE A 221 -32.42 12.87 2.67
N LEU A 222 -33.56 12.21 2.83
CA LEU A 222 -33.63 10.98 3.62
C LEU A 222 -32.76 9.87 2.99
N SER A 223 -32.81 9.72 1.67
CA SER A 223 -31.97 8.76 0.94
C SER A 223 -30.48 9.08 1.05
N ALA A 224 -30.11 10.37 1.02
CA ALA A 224 -28.71 10.80 1.18
C ALA A 224 -28.17 10.45 2.59
N ILE A 225 -28.97 10.69 3.64
CA ILE A 225 -28.60 10.33 5.02
C ILE A 225 -28.42 8.82 5.15
N LEU A 226 -29.36 8.04 4.63
CA LEU A 226 -29.26 6.57 4.64
C LEU A 226 -28.06 6.07 3.85
N GLY A 227 -27.80 6.65 2.67
CA GLY A 227 -26.64 6.34 1.84
C GLY A 227 -25.32 6.62 2.55
N CYS A 228 -25.20 7.74 3.26
CA CYS A 228 -24.01 8.06 4.07
C CYS A 228 -23.81 7.06 5.22
N ILE A 229 -24.87 6.67 5.91
CA ILE A 229 -24.80 5.69 7.03
C ILE A 229 -24.36 4.33 6.49
N ILE A 230 -24.98 3.85 5.42
CA ILE A 230 -24.64 2.56 4.81
C ILE A 230 -23.21 2.58 4.24
N GLY A 231 -22.83 3.67 3.56
CA GLY A 231 -21.47 3.83 3.01
C GLY A 231 -20.41 3.83 4.11
N TYR A 232 -20.64 4.55 5.20
CA TYR A 232 -19.73 4.55 6.35
C TYR A 232 -19.63 3.16 7.00
N ALA A 233 -20.77 2.49 7.21
CA ALA A 233 -20.80 1.14 7.76
C ALA A 233 -20.06 0.14 6.84
N ALA A 234 -20.25 0.21 5.53
CA ALA A 234 -19.56 -0.63 4.58
C ALA A 234 -18.04 -0.44 4.64
N VAL A 235 -17.56 0.81 4.64
CA VAL A 235 -16.13 1.12 4.76
C VAL A 235 -15.58 0.61 6.09
N SER A 236 -16.27 0.83 7.20
CA SER A 236 -15.79 0.40 8.53
C SER A 236 -15.71 -1.12 8.69
N LEU A 237 -16.52 -1.88 7.96
CA LEU A 237 -16.48 -3.34 7.96
C LEU A 237 -15.41 -3.91 7.04
N VAL A 238 -15.17 -3.27 5.90
CA VAL A 238 -14.23 -3.77 4.87
C VAL A 238 -12.81 -3.30 5.15
N ALA A 239 -12.62 -2.08 5.64
CA ALA A 239 -11.29 -1.53 5.89
C ALA A 239 -10.39 -2.44 6.78
N PRO A 240 -10.84 -2.99 7.92
CA PRO A 240 -10.01 -3.90 8.71
C PRO A 240 -9.67 -5.19 7.98
N MET A 241 -10.56 -5.70 7.11
CA MET A 241 -10.29 -6.92 6.33
C MET A 241 -9.19 -6.72 5.27
N VAL A 242 -9.10 -5.51 4.70
CA VAL A 242 -8.09 -5.18 3.69
C VAL A 242 -6.74 -4.86 4.33
N VAL A 243 -6.74 -4.24 5.52
CA VAL A 243 -5.52 -3.85 6.23
C VAL A 243 -4.88 -5.04 6.96
N PHE A 244 -5.69 -6.03 7.42
CA PHE A 244 -5.20 -7.19 8.16
C PHE A 244 -4.90 -8.43 7.31
N ASN A 245 -5.17 -8.42 6.01
CA ASN A 245 -4.76 -9.48 5.09
C ASN A 245 -3.92 -8.90 3.96
N PRO A 246 -2.61 -8.76 4.10
CA PRO A 246 -1.73 -8.65 2.96
C PRO A 246 -1.63 -10.03 2.32
N ILE A 247 -2.66 -10.43 1.57
CA ILE A 247 -2.55 -11.58 0.67
C ILE A 247 -1.70 -11.11 -0.52
N PHE A 248 -0.40 -11.13 -0.36
CA PHE A 248 0.51 -11.21 -1.48
C PHE A 248 0.72 -12.68 -1.83
N THR A 249 -0.30 -13.26 -2.46
CA THR A 249 -0.12 -14.40 -3.34
C THR A 249 0.14 -13.86 -4.73
N PHE A 250 1.39 -13.76 -5.12
CA PHE A 250 1.84 -13.76 -6.52
C PHE A 250 3.14 -14.56 -6.60
#